data_0504342fe593d6ed96bfdcd3a1e9a1b8
#
_entry.id   0504342fe593d6ed96bfdcd3a1e9a1b8
#
_cell.length_a   1.000
_cell.length_b   1.000
_cell.length_c   1.000
_cell.angle_alpha   90.00
_cell.angle_beta   90.00
_cell.angle_gamma   90.00
#
_symmetry.space_group_name_H-M   'P 1'
#
loop_
_entity.id
_entity.type
_entity.pdbx_description
1 polymer ?
#
loop_
_entity_poly.entity_id
_entity_poly.type
_entity_poly.pdbx_seq_one_letter_code
_entity_poly.pdbx_strand_id
1 'polypeptide(L)'
;MADCAQAIQSIGTYEFVVRGEVTTEAEFNSQVEWVVGKDSNNTAIMGAKPDAVTWTKVKADMDKQDAFASQKVINETARAYLASTDWMAVREAEGGTAMPSDVKTKRAAERAKVVDYANFSG
;
A
#
# COMPACT_ATOMS: atom_id res chain seq x y z
N MET A 1 0.35 7.15 2.30
CA MET A 1 1.52 7.15 3.19
C MET A 1 1.50 5.89 4.05
N ALA A 2 2.64 5.21 4.22
CA ALA A 2 2.70 3.99 5.00
C ALA A 2 2.43 4.27 6.48
N ASP A 3 1.74 3.33 7.14
CA ASP A 3 1.34 3.46 8.54
C ASP A 3 2.11 2.45 9.39
N CYS A 4 2.92 2.94 10.31
CA CYS A 4 3.69 2.13 11.24
C CYS A 4 2.77 1.28 12.14
N ALA A 5 1.65 1.84 12.60
CA ALA A 5 0.70 1.12 13.45
C ALA A 5 0.12 -0.08 12.70
N GLN A 6 -0.26 0.09 11.44
CA GLN A 6 -0.76 -0.99 10.61
C GLN A 6 0.31 -2.06 10.38
N ALA A 7 1.56 -1.64 10.18
CA ALA A 7 2.68 -2.56 10.00
C ALA A 7 2.91 -3.43 11.24
N ILE A 8 2.84 -2.83 12.43
CA ILE A 8 2.96 -3.57 13.70
C ILE A 8 1.82 -4.57 13.85
N GLN A 9 0.59 -4.17 13.54
CA GLN A 9 -0.59 -5.02 13.65
C GLN A 9 -0.54 -6.20 12.67
N SER A 10 0.15 -6.06 11.54
CA SER A 10 0.31 -7.16 10.58
C SER A 10 1.27 -8.24 11.08
N ILE A 11 2.18 -7.89 12.01
CA ILE A 11 3.12 -8.83 12.61
C ILE A 11 2.45 -9.67 13.69
N GLY A 12 1.54 -9.07 14.44
CA GLY A 12 0.81 -9.75 15.50
C GLY A 12 -0.11 -8.81 16.25
N THR A 13 -0.76 -9.32 17.29
CA THR A 13 -1.67 -8.53 18.11
C THR A 13 -0.88 -7.92 19.27
N TYR A 14 -0.71 -6.60 19.24
CA TYR A 14 0.03 -5.87 20.26
C TYR A 14 -0.73 -4.60 20.63
N GLU A 15 -0.58 -4.19 21.89
CA GLU A 15 -1.05 -2.89 22.36
C GLU A 15 0.13 -1.93 22.39
N PHE A 16 -0.04 -0.76 21.78
CA PHE A 16 1.03 0.23 21.67
C PHE A 16 0.46 1.60 21.36
N VAL A 17 1.29 2.62 21.51
CA VAL A 17 0.96 4.01 21.17
C VAL A 17 2.05 4.54 20.25
N VAL A 18 1.65 5.14 19.14
CA VAL A 18 2.57 5.81 18.22
C VAL A 18 2.39 7.32 18.43
N ARG A 19 3.46 7.99 18.86
CA ARG A 19 3.39 9.41 19.26
C ARG A 19 3.79 10.38 18.15
N GLY A 20 4.22 9.88 17.00
CA GLY A 20 4.61 10.73 15.88
C GLY A 20 4.86 9.92 14.63
N GLU A 21 5.39 10.58 13.61
CA GLU A 21 5.70 9.93 12.35
C GLU A 21 6.93 9.02 12.51
N VAL A 22 6.85 7.81 11.93
CA VAL A 22 7.93 6.83 12.00
C VAL A 22 8.38 6.50 10.58
N THR A 23 9.56 6.95 10.22
CA THR A 23 10.17 6.67 8.90
C THR A 23 11.57 6.08 9.04
N THR A 24 12.15 6.10 10.25
CA THR A 24 13.49 5.56 10.53
C THR A 24 13.44 4.66 11.76
N GLU A 25 14.47 3.85 11.95
CA GLU A 25 14.61 3.00 13.14
C GLU A 25 14.66 3.84 14.42
N ALA A 26 15.37 4.97 14.40
CA ALA A 26 15.47 5.87 15.54
C ALA A 26 14.07 6.39 15.94
N GLU A 27 13.27 6.80 14.96
CA GLU A 27 11.89 7.24 15.21
C GLU A 27 11.02 6.09 15.70
N PHE A 28 11.19 4.89 15.14
CA PHE A 28 10.48 3.70 15.61
C PHE A 28 10.75 3.45 17.10
N ASN A 29 12.00 3.53 17.51
CA ASN A 29 12.39 3.32 18.91
C ASN A 29 11.90 4.43 19.83
N SER A 30 11.82 5.67 19.37
CA SER A 30 11.47 6.83 20.20
C SER A 30 9.97 7.16 20.19
N GLN A 31 9.27 6.91 19.09
CA GLN A 31 7.87 7.32 18.93
C GLN A 31 6.86 6.23 19.29
N VAL A 32 7.28 4.96 19.34
CA VAL A 32 6.39 3.85 19.67
C VAL A 32 6.60 3.45 21.12
N GLU A 33 5.51 3.48 21.89
CA GLU A 33 5.50 3.02 23.28
C GLU A 33 4.65 1.75 23.37
N TRP A 34 5.11 0.78 24.13
CA TRP A 34 4.51 -0.55 24.20
C TRP A 34 3.76 -0.73 25.51
N VAL A 35 2.53 -1.24 25.41
CA VAL A 35 1.68 -1.54 26.57
C VAL A 35 1.85 -3.03 26.88
N VAL A 36 2.34 -3.34 28.07
CA VAL A 36 2.58 -4.73 28.51
C VAL A 36 1.51 -5.25 29.45
N GLY A 37 0.58 -4.41 29.88
CA GLY A 37 -0.51 -4.80 30.77
C GLY A 37 -1.25 -3.59 31.30
N LYS A 38 -2.14 -3.84 32.30
CA LYS A 38 -2.89 -2.80 32.98
C LYS A 38 -2.84 -3.04 34.48
N ASP A 39 -2.80 -1.96 35.26
CA ASP A 39 -2.81 -2.05 36.71
C ASP A 39 -4.25 -2.19 37.26
N SER A 40 -4.39 -2.21 38.57
CA SER A 40 -5.70 -2.36 39.23
C SER A 40 -6.65 -1.20 38.94
N ASN A 41 -6.14 -0.05 38.51
CA ASN A 41 -6.93 1.13 38.15
C ASN A 41 -7.20 1.17 36.60
N ASN A 42 -6.90 0.10 35.89
CA ASN A 42 -7.04 0.01 34.43
C ASN A 42 -6.13 1.01 33.68
N THR A 43 -5.04 1.42 34.31
CA THR A 43 -4.02 2.30 33.70
C THR A 43 -2.99 1.46 32.96
N ALA A 44 -2.66 1.84 31.72
CA ALA A 44 -1.70 1.11 30.92
C ALA A 44 -0.32 1.06 31.57
N ILE A 45 0.26 -0.14 31.60
CA ILE A 45 1.63 -0.36 32.06
C ILE A 45 2.53 -0.40 30.83
N MET A 46 3.44 0.54 30.72
CA MET A 46 4.37 0.62 29.59
C MET A 46 5.58 -0.27 29.84
N GLY A 47 6.10 -0.85 28.77
CA GLY A 47 7.23 -1.77 28.89
C GLY A 47 8.05 -1.85 27.60
N ALA A 48 8.84 -2.92 27.51
CA ALA A 48 9.75 -3.13 26.40
C ALA A 48 9.04 -3.59 25.13
N LYS A 49 9.64 -3.30 23.99
CA LYS A 49 9.17 -3.78 22.69
C LYS A 49 9.20 -5.32 22.65
N PRO A 50 8.14 -5.99 22.14
CA PRO A 50 8.18 -7.44 21.93
C PRO A 50 9.31 -7.84 20.97
N ASP A 51 9.99 -8.95 21.27
CA ASP A 51 11.11 -9.43 20.46
C ASP A 51 10.71 -9.80 19.03
N ALA A 52 9.45 -10.21 18.84
CA ALA A 52 8.92 -10.56 17.52
C ALA A 52 8.77 -9.34 16.62
N VAL A 53 8.70 -8.13 17.17
CA VAL A 53 8.56 -6.88 16.41
C VAL A 53 9.93 -6.25 16.23
N THR A 54 10.41 -6.22 14.99
CA THR A 54 11.70 -5.60 14.64
C THR A 54 11.47 -4.50 13.62
N TRP A 55 12.38 -3.52 13.60
CA TRP A 55 12.31 -2.47 12.59
C TRP A 55 12.37 -3.03 11.18
N THR A 56 13.17 -4.07 10.94
CA THR A 56 13.26 -4.72 9.64
C THR A 56 11.90 -5.21 9.16
N LYS A 57 11.12 -5.87 10.04
CA LYS A 57 9.77 -6.37 9.70
C LYS A 57 8.79 -5.22 9.51
N VAL A 58 8.83 -4.21 10.39
CA VAL A 58 7.94 -3.05 10.30
C VAL A 58 8.21 -2.29 9.01
N LYS A 59 9.47 -2.01 8.71
CA LYS A 59 9.84 -1.30 7.48
C LYS A 59 9.44 -2.08 6.24
N ALA A 60 9.64 -3.40 6.21
CA ALA A 60 9.24 -4.23 5.08
C ALA A 60 7.73 -4.13 4.81
N ASP A 61 6.91 -4.13 5.86
CA ASP A 61 5.46 -3.98 5.69
C ASP A 61 5.08 -2.56 5.27
N MET A 62 5.74 -1.54 5.81
CA MET A 62 5.52 -0.16 5.39
C MET A 62 5.87 0.03 3.91
N ASP A 63 6.97 -0.58 3.45
CA ASP A 63 7.35 -0.54 2.03
C ASP A 63 6.29 -1.23 1.15
N LYS A 64 5.71 -2.33 1.62
CA LYS A 64 4.60 -3.00 0.93
C LYS A 64 3.37 -2.11 0.84
N GLN A 65 3.04 -1.40 1.91
CA GLN A 65 1.93 -0.45 1.92
C GLN A 65 2.14 0.64 0.87
N ASP A 66 3.35 1.22 0.81
CA ASP A 66 3.69 2.26 -0.16
C ASP A 66 3.63 1.72 -1.60
N ALA A 67 4.16 0.53 -1.84
CA ALA A 67 4.12 -0.11 -3.15
C ALA A 67 2.68 -0.40 -3.58
N PHE A 68 1.83 -0.87 -2.66
CA PHE A 68 0.42 -1.12 -2.92
C PHE A 68 -0.31 0.19 -3.29
N ALA A 69 -0.07 1.27 -2.53
CA ALA A 69 -0.68 2.57 -2.80
C ALA A 69 -0.23 3.12 -4.17
N SER A 70 1.05 2.99 -4.51
CA SER A 70 1.58 3.40 -5.81
C SER A 70 0.96 2.59 -6.96
N GLN A 71 0.85 1.27 -6.78
CA GLN A 71 0.24 0.41 -7.80
C GLN A 71 -1.25 0.72 -7.98
N LYS A 72 -1.94 1.08 -6.91
CA LYS A 72 -3.35 1.48 -6.99
C LYS A 72 -3.52 2.71 -7.90
N VAL A 73 -2.66 3.73 -7.75
CA VAL A 73 -2.69 4.92 -8.60
C VAL A 73 -2.38 4.56 -10.05
N ILE A 74 -1.39 3.70 -10.29
CA ILE A 74 -1.03 3.23 -11.63
C ILE A 74 -2.22 2.51 -12.28
N ASN A 75 -2.88 1.62 -11.54
CA ASN A 75 -4.06 0.89 -12.02
C ASN A 75 -5.21 1.83 -12.38
N GLU A 76 -5.50 2.79 -11.51
CA GLU A 76 -6.58 3.76 -11.73
C GLU A 76 -6.31 4.62 -12.97
N THR A 77 -5.08 5.09 -13.14
CA THR A 77 -4.68 5.90 -14.29
C THR A 77 -4.77 5.08 -15.58
N ALA A 78 -4.26 3.85 -15.56
CA ALA A 78 -4.30 2.96 -16.73
C ALA A 78 -5.74 2.63 -17.13
N ARG A 79 -6.59 2.29 -16.17
CA ARG A 79 -8.00 1.96 -16.43
C ARG A 79 -8.78 3.18 -16.94
N ALA A 80 -8.49 4.37 -16.42
CA ALA A 80 -9.11 5.60 -16.90
C ALA A 80 -8.75 5.88 -18.35
N TYR A 81 -7.50 5.69 -18.73
CA TYR A 81 -7.07 5.85 -20.12
C TYR A 81 -7.75 4.82 -21.03
N LEU A 82 -7.80 3.56 -20.62
CA LEU A 82 -8.45 2.50 -21.40
C LEU A 82 -9.93 2.81 -21.58
N ALA A 83 -10.62 3.21 -20.52
CA ALA A 83 -12.03 3.58 -20.58
C ALA A 83 -12.27 4.77 -21.52
N SER A 84 -11.38 5.77 -21.49
CA SER A 84 -11.51 6.97 -22.33
C SER A 84 -11.31 6.69 -23.81
N THR A 85 -10.67 5.58 -24.16
CA THR A 85 -10.38 5.19 -25.54
C THR A 85 -11.15 3.96 -26.02
N ASP A 86 -11.99 3.34 -25.17
CA ASP A 86 -12.76 2.15 -25.54
C ASP A 86 -13.71 2.40 -26.70
N TRP A 87 -14.27 3.61 -26.82
CA TRP A 87 -15.15 3.98 -27.93
C TRP A 87 -14.44 3.84 -29.27
N MET A 88 -13.12 4.05 -29.34
CA MET A 88 -12.35 3.87 -30.57
C MET A 88 -12.28 2.40 -30.98
N ALA A 89 -12.15 1.50 -29.98
CA ALA A 89 -12.14 0.06 -30.23
C ALA A 89 -13.50 -0.41 -30.74
N VAL A 90 -14.57 0.07 -30.15
CA VAL A 90 -15.94 -0.25 -30.58
C VAL A 90 -16.19 0.27 -32.00
N ARG A 91 -15.78 1.50 -32.30
CA ARG A 91 -15.90 2.09 -33.64
C ARG A 91 -15.19 1.25 -34.71
N GLU A 92 -13.95 0.82 -34.43
CA GLU A 92 -13.20 -0.02 -35.35
C GLU A 92 -13.86 -1.38 -35.54
N ALA A 93 -14.33 -1.99 -34.45
CA ALA A 93 -15.03 -3.30 -34.51
C ALA A 93 -16.33 -3.25 -35.30
N GLU A 94 -16.99 -2.10 -35.33
CA GLU A 94 -18.25 -1.91 -36.09
C GLU A 94 -18.01 -1.50 -37.53
N GLY A 95 -16.77 -1.54 -38.00
CA GLY A 95 -16.42 -1.20 -39.39
C GLY A 95 -16.21 0.28 -39.65
N GLY A 96 -16.09 1.10 -38.56
CA GLY A 96 -15.79 2.52 -38.68
C GLY A 96 -14.28 2.79 -38.81
N THR A 97 -13.90 4.01 -38.50
CA THR A 97 -12.51 4.44 -38.57
C THR A 97 -11.61 3.58 -37.66
N ALA A 98 -10.49 3.13 -38.19
CA ALA A 98 -9.51 2.36 -37.41
C ALA A 98 -8.92 3.19 -36.31
N MET A 99 -8.62 2.54 -35.16
CA MET A 99 -7.95 3.17 -34.04
C MET A 99 -6.54 3.60 -34.47
N PRO A 100 -6.11 4.84 -34.16
CA PRO A 100 -4.74 5.26 -34.45
C PRO A 100 -3.70 4.32 -33.85
N SER A 101 -2.59 4.08 -34.58
CA SER A 101 -1.56 3.13 -34.13
C SER A 101 -0.88 3.56 -32.83
N ASP A 102 -0.70 4.86 -32.59
CA ASP A 102 -0.15 5.37 -31.33
C ASP A 102 -1.07 5.10 -30.14
N VAL A 103 -2.39 5.18 -30.35
CA VAL A 103 -3.38 4.83 -29.33
C VAL A 103 -3.33 3.33 -29.04
N LYS A 104 -3.26 2.48 -30.06
CA LYS A 104 -3.14 1.02 -29.87
C LYS A 104 -1.90 0.67 -29.06
N THR A 105 -0.77 1.29 -29.35
CA THR A 105 0.49 1.07 -28.64
C THR A 105 0.37 1.51 -27.19
N LYS A 106 -0.19 2.69 -26.92
CA LYS A 106 -0.37 3.19 -25.58
C LYS A 106 -1.35 2.33 -24.77
N ARG A 107 -2.45 1.88 -25.39
CA ARG A 107 -3.40 0.98 -24.72
C ARG A 107 -2.73 -0.31 -24.28
N ALA A 108 -1.90 -0.90 -25.13
CA ALA A 108 -1.16 -2.12 -24.77
C ALA A 108 -0.21 -1.87 -23.60
N ALA A 109 0.50 -0.73 -23.63
CA ALA A 109 1.40 -0.34 -22.54
C ALA A 109 0.64 -0.11 -21.23
N GLU A 110 -0.52 0.54 -21.29
CA GLU A 110 -1.33 0.79 -20.07
C GLU A 110 -1.92 -0.51 -19.51
N ARG A 111 -2.38 -1.43 -20.36
CA ARG A 111 -2.84 -2.75 -19.88
C ARG A 111 -1.73 -3.50 -19.16
N ALA A 112 -0.50 -3.41 -19.66
CA ALA A 112 0.65 -4.09 -19.05
C ALA A 112 1.01 -3.53 -17.67
N LYS A 113 0.62 -2.30 -17.34
CA LYS A 113 0.87 -1.67 -16.04
C LYS A 113 -0.09 -2.13 -14.96
N VAL A 114 -1.28 -2.62 -15.33
CA VAL A 114 -2.30 -3.02 -14.36
C VAL A 114 -1.90 -4.33 -13.70
N VAL A 115 -1.88 -4.34 -12.37
CA VAL A 115 -1.58 -5.53 -11.57
C VAL A 115 -2.81 -5.86 -10.73
N ASP A 116 -3.24 -7.13 -10.78
CA ASP A 116 -4.33 -7.63 -9.96
C ASP A 116 -3.89 -7.60 -8.50
N TYR A 117 -4.68 -6.95 -7.64
CA TYR A 117 -4.37 -6.84 -6.22
C TYR A 117 -4.30 -8.20 -5.53
N ALA A 118 -5.03 -9.21 -6.01
CA ALA A 118 -4.96 -10.55 -5.46
C ALA A 118 -3.57 -11.19 -5.63
N ASN A 119 -2.81 -10.76 -6.65
CA ASN A 119 -1.46 -11.24 -6.94
C ASN A 119 -0.38 -10.28 -6.47
N PHE A 120 -0.76 -9.18 -5.84
CA PHE A 120 0.18 -8.17 -5.40
C PHE A 120 0.81 -8.55 -4.07
N SER A 121 2.13 -8.79 -4.08
CA SER A 121 2.89 -9.15 -2.89
C SER A 121 3.87 -8.05 -2.46
N GLY A 122 3.85 -6.96 -3.13
CA GLY A 122 4.59 -5.75 -3.13
C GLY A 122 5.49 -5.36 -2.08
#